data_987934f4826c31d41e3d12d4e694e750
#
_entry.id   987934f4826c31d41e3d12d4e694e750
#
_cell.length_a   1.000
_cell.length_b   1.000
_cell.length_c   1.000
_cell.angle_alpha   90.00
_cell.angle_beta   90.00
_cell.angle_gamma   90.00
#
_symmetry.space_group_name_H-M   'P 1'
#
loop_
_entity.id
_entity.type
_entity.pdbx_description
1 polymer ?
#
loop_
_entity_poly.entity_id
_entity_poly.type
_entity_poly.pdbx_seq_one_letter_code
_entity_poly.pdbx_strand_id
1 'polypeptide(L)' 'MQEENKFYKALGSNIDKIRKKQGLSFQEMAYRCDIEKSNLVKLAKHGENVTAKTLFKISKGLNVPLKVIFNFKY' A
#
# COMPACT_ATOMS: atom_id res chain seq x y z
N MET A 1 -11.83 -13.75 -8.32
CA MET A 1 -10.98 -14.29 -9.39
C MET A 1 -9.55 -14.39 -8.92
N GLN A 2 -8.86 -15.47 -9.28
CA GLN A 2 -7.51 -15.70 -8.81
C GLN A 2 -6.53 -14.64 -9.31
N GLU A 3 -6.64 -14.26 -10.58
CA GLU A 3 -5.75 -13.27 -11.17
C GLU A 3 -5.89 -11.91 -10.51
N GLU A 4 -7.13 -11.51 -10.27
CA GLU A 4 -7.44 -10.25 -9.60
C GLU A 4 -6.88 -10.26 -8.17
N ASN A 5 -7.04 -11.38 -7.45
CA ASN A 5 -6.51 -11.52 -6.11
C ASN A 5 -5.00 -11.42 -6.08
N LYS A 6 -4.34 -12.05 -7.06
CA LYS A 6 -2.88 -11.97 -7.18
C LYS A 6 -2.42 -10.54 -7.40
N PHE A 7 -3.15 -9.80 -8.23
CA PHE A 7 -2.82 -8.41 -8.51
C PHE A 7 -2.88 -7.56 -7.23
N TYR A 8 -3.99 -7.67 -6.49
CA TYR A 8 -4.15 -6.86 -5.29
C TYR A 8 -3.18 -7.25 -4.18
N LYS A 9 -2.88 -8.54 -4.03
CA LYS A 9 -1.88 -8.97 -3.07
C LYS A 9 -0.50 -8.46 -3.43
N ALA A 10 -0.16 -8.49 -4.72
CA ALA A 10 1.13 -7.99 -5.18
C ALA A 10 1.23 -6.48 -4.96
N LEU A 11 0.14 -5.77 -5.21
CA LEU A 11 0.08 -4.32 -4.97
C LEU A 11 0.32 -4.02 -3.49
N GLY A 12 -0.39 -4.71 -2.61
CA GLY A 12 -0.21 -4.53 -1.16
C GLY A 12 1.20 -4.87 -0.72
N SER A 13 1.75 -5.95 -1.24
CA SER A 13 3.12 -6.36 -0.92
C SER A 13 4.13 -5.32 -1.37
N ASN A 14 3.94 -4.73 -2.55
CA ASN A 14 4.84 -3.69 -3.05
C ASN A 14 4.78 -2.45 -2.17
N ILE A 15 3.59 -2.07 -1.75
CA ILE A 15 3.43 -0.94 -0.83
C ILE A 15 4.15 -1.22 0.48
N ASP A 16 4.05 -2.46 0.99
CA ASP A 16 4.72 -2.85 2.21
C ASP A 16 6.25 -2.79 2.07
N LYS A 17 6.77 -3.18 0.90
CA LYS A 17 8.21 -3.06 0.62
C LYS A 17 8.66 -1.61 0.67
N ILE A 18 7.87 -0.70 0.11
CA ILE A 18 8.21 0.72 0.13
C ILE A 18 8.23 1.22 1.57
N ARG A 19 7.25 0.82 2.38
CA ARG A 19 7.20 1.17 3.80
C ARG A 19 8.48 0.73 4.52
N LYS A 20 8.85 -0.54 4.34
CA LYS A 20 10.03 -1.10 5.00
C LYS A 20 11.30 -0.40 4.55
N LYS A 21 11.39 -0.09 3.26
CA LYS A 21 12.54 0.60 2.70
C LYS A 21 12.71 1.98 3.30
N GLN A 22 11.61 2.65 3.64
CA GLN A 22 11.64 3.95 4.29
C GLN A 22 11.79 3.86 5.81
N GLY A 23 11.82 2.63 6.35
CA GLY A 23 12.01 2.42 7.78
C GLY A 23 10.80 2.80 8.62
N LEU A 24 9.60 2.75 8.06
CA LEU A 24 8.39 3.17 8.75
C LEU A 24 7.65 1.99 9.38
N SER A 25 7.16 2.19 10.61
CA SER A 25 6.19 1.27 11.18
C SER A 25 4.84 1.45 10.49
N PHE A 26 3.94 0.48 10.66
CA PHE A 26 2.58 0.65 10.16
C PHE A 26 1.91 1.86 10.77
N GLN A 27 2.14 2.11 12.05
CA GLN A 27 1.54 3.25 12.72
C GLN A 27 2.03 4.58 12.16
N GLU A 28 3.34 4.68 11.90
CA GLU A 28 3.92 5.89 11.31
C GLU A 28 3.38 6.11 9.90
N MET A 29 3.31 5.05 9.12
CA MET A 29 2.79 5.15 7.76
C MET A 29 1.32 5.53 7.76
N ALA A 30 0.52 4.91 8.64
CA ALA A 30 -0.89 5.21 8.75
C ALA A 30 -1.12 6.69 9.07
N TYR A 31 -0.31 7.23 9.98
CA TYR A 31 -0.39 8.64 10.33
C TYR A 31 -0.05 9.52 9.13
N ARG A 32 1.05 9.23 8.45
CA ARG A 32 1.48 10.02 7.29
C ARG A 32 0.48 9.98 6.14
N CYS A 33 -0.15 8.82 5.94
CA CYS A 33 -1.06 8.61 4.82
C CYS A 33 -2.52 8.94 5.16
N ASP A 34 -2.80 9.28 6.42
CA ASP A 34 -4.16 9.56 6.88
C ASP A 34 -5.08 8.36 6.60
N ILE A 35 -4.65 7.19 7.00
CA ILE A 35 -5.37 5.93 6.85
C ILE A 35 -5.38 5.25 8.21
N GLU A 36 -6.50 4.60 8.56
CA GLU A 36 -6.55 3.82 9.78
C GLU A 36 -5.52 2.68 9.72
N LYS A 37 -4.83 2.45 10.83
CA LYS A 37 -3.78 1.42 10.88
C LYS A 37 -4.32 0.05 10.49
N SER A 38 -5.49 -0.33 11.00
CA SER A 38 -6.07 -1.65 10.69
C SER A 38 -6.34 -1.81 9.20
N ASN A 39 -6.82 -0.76 8.55
CA ASN A 39 -7.08 -0.79 7.11
C ASN A 39 -5.78 -0.87 6.33
N LEU A 40 -4.75 -0.16 6.76
CA LEU A 40 -3.45 -0.21 6.12
C LEU A 40 -2.82 -1.60 6.22
N VAL A 41 -2.92 -2.23 7.40
CA VAL A 41 -2.39 -3.59 7.59
C VAL A 41 -3.10 -4.58 6.67
N LYS A 42 -4.41 -4.48 6.57
CA LYS A 42 -5.19 -5.36 5.67
C LYS A 42 -4.79 -5.16 4.21
N LEU A 43 -4.58 -3.91 3.81
CA LEU A 43 -4.15 -3.60 2.46
C LEU A 43 -2.77 -4.19 2.18
N ALA A 44 -1.82 -3.97 3.08
CA ALA A 44 -0.45 -4.42 2.89
C ALA A 44 -0.33 -5.95 2.89
N LYS A 45 -1.10 -6.62 3.75
CA LYS A 45 -0.99 -8.07 3.90
C LYS A 45 -1.90 -8.86 2.98
N HIS A 46 -3.07 -8.29 2.63
CA HIS A 46 -4.09 -9.04 1.90
C HIS A 46 -4.59 -8.35 0.64
N GLY A 47 -4.16 -7.13 0.38
CA GLY A 47 -4.64 -6.38 -0.77
C GLY A 47 -6.09 -5.94 -0.62
N GLU A 48 -6.57 -5.77 0.61
CA GLU A 48 -7.95 -5.38 0.88
C GLU A 48 -8.09 -3.86 0.92
N ASN A 49 -9.28 -3.39 0.62
CA ASN A 49 -9.66 -1.97 0.73
C ASN A 49 -8.81 -1.06 -0.15
N VAL A 50 -8.41 -1.55 -1.31
CA VAL A 50 -7.63 -0.75 -2.26
C VAL A 50 -8.59 0.09 -3.08
N THR A 51 -8.52 1.41 -2.92
CA THR A 51 -9.29 2.36 -3.72
C THR A 51 -8.33 3.39 -4.27
N ALA A 52 -8.76 4.11 -5.30
CA ALA A 52 -7.96 5.19 -5.86
C ALA A 52 -7.63 6.25 -4.80
N LYS A 53 -8.60 6.55 -3.95
CA LYS A 53 -8.41 7.52 -2.86
C LYS A 53 -7.31 7.06 -1.91
N THR A 54 -7.33 5.77 -1.53
CA THR A 54 -6.32 5.20 -0.64
C THR A 54 -4.94 5.26 -1.29
N LEU A 55 -4.84 4.91 -2.57
CA LEU A 55 -3.57 4.95 -3.28
C LEU A 55 -3.03 6.37 -3.39
N PHE A 56 -3.90 7.34 -3.59
CA PHE A 56 -3.49 8.75 -3.60
C PHE A 56 -2.89 9.13 -2.25
N LYS A 57 -3.56 8.77 -1.16
CA LYS A 57 -3.08 9.05 0.19
C LYS A 57 -1.71 8.41 0.45
N ILE A 58 -1.54 7.16 0.01
CA ILE A 58 -0.28 6.43 0.17
C ILE A 58 0.83 7.12 -0.63
N SER A 59 0.54 7.48 -1.87
CA SER A 59 1.51 8.19 -2.71
C SER A 59 2.00 9.47 -2.03
N LYS A 60 1.08 10.24 -1.47
CA LYS A 60 1.43 11.48 -0.78
C LYS A 60 2.17 11.21 0.52
N GLY A 61 1.66 10.28 1.33
CA GLY A 61 2.25 10.01 2.64
C GLY A 61 3.65 9.41 2.56
N LEU A 62 3.92 8.59 1.57
CA LEU A 62 5.23 8.00 1.35
C LEU A 62 6.11 8.84 0.42
N ASN A 63 5.55 9.89 -0.15
CA ASN A 63 6.24 10.77 -1.09
C ASN A 63 6.85 10.00 -2.26
N VAL A 64 6.05 9.12 -2.85
CA VAL A 64 6.43 8.36 -4.05
C VAL A 64 5.36 8.52 -5.11
N PRO A 65 5.73 8.54 -6.39
CA PRO A 65 4.73 8.62 -7.45
C PRO A 65 3.98 7.31 -7.59
N LEU A 66 2.76 7.38 -8.12
CA LEU A 66 1.92 6.19 -8.29
C LEU A 66 2.61 5.12 -9.14
N LYS A 67 3.43 5.51 -10.11
CA LYS A 67 4.15 4.53 -10.94
C LYS A 67 5.06 3.64 -10.11
N VAL A 68 5.59 4.14 -8.99
CA VAL A 68 6.43 3.33 -8.10
C VAL A 68 5.58 2.34 -7.33
N ILE A 69 4.39 2.77 -6.92
CA ILE A 69 3.45 1.91 -6.21
C ILE A 69 3.00 0.74 -7.10
N PHE A 70 2.85 1.00 -8.41
CA PHE A 70 2.42 -0.01 -9.36
C PHE A 70 3.58 -0.75 -10.04
N ASN A 71 4.80 -0.54 -9.62
CA ASN A 71 5.96 -1.19 -10.22
C ASN A 71 6.19 -2.55 -9.55
N PHE A 72 5.42 -3.55 -9.97
CA PHE A 72 5.52 -4.91 -9.46
C PHE A 72 5.01 -5.89 -10.50
N LYS A 73 5.31 -7.16 -10.28
CA LYS A 73 4.80 -8.26 -11.10
C LYS A 73 3.84 -9.10 -10.28
N TYR A 74 2.88 -9.73 -10.95
CA TYR A 74 1.93 -10.60 -10.27
C TYR A 74 1.56 -11.83 -11.09
#